data_594560d3a44ddff18d44294bba199d2c
#
_entry.id   594560d3a44ddff18d44294bba199d2c
#
_cell.length_a   1.000
_cell.length_b   1.000
_cell.length_c   1.000
_cell.angle_alpha   90.00
_cell.angle_beta   90.00
_cell.angle_gamma   90.00
#
_symmetry.space_group_name_H-M   'P 1'
#
loop_
_entity.id
_entity.type
_entity.pdbx_description
1 polymer ?
#
loop_
_entity_poly.entity_id
_entity_poly.type
_entity_poly.pdbx_seq_one_letter_code
_entity_poly.pdbx_strand_id
1 'polypeptide(L)'
;LNMEFFADKQTGEMMSVLSNDVNRLEKFLNDGLNSSSRLIIMVVGIAAYLFYMNWQLALVALLPVPLIAVFTKWFIETIQPKYADVRSSVGALNSRLENNLSGIQIIKTANTETYESDRVEESSQDYLDANWDAIGTRITFFPGLRLVSGLGFVLTFILGGLLVIGQAPAPLTLGLSPGEFVAFIIYTQRFVWPMAQFGQIINMYQRAYASAERVFGLMETPGRLAEADD
;
A
#
# COMPACT_ATOMS: atom_id res chain seq x y z
N LEU A 1 -25.81 -10.89 -25.08
CA LEU A 1 -25.11 -9.69 -25.57
C LEU A 1 -25.43 -9.48 -27.05
N ASN A 2 -25.82 -8.26 -27.44
CA ASN A 2 -26.19 -7.94 -28.81
C ASN A 2 -24.94 -7.89 -29.72
N MET A 3 -25.09 -8.16 -31.01
CA MET A 3 -23.99 -8.09 -32.00
C MET A 3 -23.34 -6.69 -32.08
N GLU A 4 -24.10 -5.62 -31.87
CA GLU A 4 -23.59 -4.24 -31.78
C GLU A 4 -22.58 -4.07 -30.63
N PHE A 5 -22.79 -4.75 -29.51
CA PHE A 5 -21.87 -4.73 -28.38
C PHE A 5 -20.49 -5.35 -28.72
N PHE A 6 -20.50 -6.40 -29.54
CA PHE A 6 -19.24 -7.03 -30.02
C PHE A 6 -18.55 -6.23 -31.12
N ALA A 7 -19.27 -5.36 -31.82
CA ALA A 7 -18.70 -4.46 -32.81
C ALA A 7 -18.01 -3.24 -32.18
N ASP A 8 -18.52 -2.79 -31.04
CA ASP A 8 -18.06 -1.57 -30.36
C ASP A 8 -16.94 -1.84 -29.32
N LYS A 9 -16.83 -3.06 -28.77
CA LYS A 9 -15.77 -3.47 -27.85
C LYS A 9 -14.77 -4.41 -28.50
N GLN A 10 -13.48 -4.12 -28.32
CA GLN A 10 -12.41 -5.00 -28.81
C GLN A 10 -12.47 -6.35 -28.08
N THR A 11 -12.40 -7.44 -28.85
CA THR A 11 -12.41 -8.82 -28.33
C THR A 11 -11.36 -9.04 -27.22
N GLY A 12 -10.21 -8.36 -27.31
CA GLY A 12 -9.16 -8.38 -26.32
C GLY A 12 -9.56 -7.78 -24.97
N GLU A 13 -10.39 -6.72 -24.95
CA GLU A 13 -10.89 -6.13 -23.70
C GLU A 13 -11.82 -7.10 -22.97
N MET A 14 -12.74 -7.73 -23.69
CA MET A 14 -13.65 -8.74 -23.11
C MET A 14 -12.90 -9.96 -22.57
N MET A 15 -11.89 -10.45 -23.30
CA MET A 15 -11.03 -11.55 -22.82
C MET A 15 -10.24 -11.13 -21.57
N SER A 16 -9.82 -9.88 -21.48
CA SER A 16 -9.16 -9.35 -20.29
C SER A 16 -10.11 -9.30 -19.08
N VAL A 17 -11.36 -8.89 -19.26
CA VAL A 17 -12.37 -8.91 -18.19
C VAL A 17 -12.66 -10.33 -17.75
N LEU A 18 -12.92 -11.25 -18.68
CA LEU A 18 -13.24 -12.64 -18.38
C LEU A 18 -12.09 -13.42 -17.73
N SER A 19 -10.85 -13.11 -18.07
CA SER A 19 -9.68 -13.82 -17.54
C SER A 19 -9.07 -13.09 -16.34
N ASN A 20 -8.64 -11.84 -16.52
CA ASN A 20 -7.87 -11.13 -15.51
C ASN A 20 -8.73 -10.59 -14.37
N ASP A 21 -9.93 -10.04 -14.68
CA ASP A 21 -10.77 -9.45 -13.65
C ASP A 21 -11.47 -10.53 -12.82
N VAL A 22 -11.92 -11.63 -13.43
CA VAL A 22 -12.45 -12.79 -12.71
C VAL A 22 -11.37 -13.40 -11.80
N ASN A 23 -10.13 -13.59 -12.28
CA ASN A 23 -9.04 -14.09 -11.46
C ASN A 23 -8.69 -13.16 -10.28
N ARG A 24 -8.83 -11.84 -10.45
CA ARG A 24 -8.63 -10.87 -9.34
C ARG A 24 -9.73 -10.98 -8.29
N LEU A 25 -10.97 -11.17 -8.72
CA LEU A 25 -12.09 -11.44 -7.82
C LEU A 25 -11.91 -12.75 -7.07
N GLU A 26 -11.55 -13.82 -7.77
CA GLU A 26 -11.27 -15.12 -7.17
C GLU A 26 -10.16 -15.03 -6.12
N LYS A 27 -9.04 -14.38 -6.44
CA LYS A 27 -7.96 -14.15 -5.47
C LYS A 27 -8.41 -13.35 -4.25
N PHE A 28 -9.25 -12.34 -4.45
CA PHE A 28 -9.76 -11.58 -3.33
C PHE A 28 -10.70 -12.42 -2.46
N LEU A 29 -11.58 -13.21 -3.05
CA LEU A 29 -12.50 -14.08 -2.32
C LEU A 29 -11.74 -15.18 -1.54
N ASN A 30 -10.74 -15.79 -2.14
CA ASN A 30 -9.98 -16.86 -1.53
C ASN A 30 -8.93 -16.33 -0.51
N ASP A 31 -8.08 -15.41 -0.94
CA ASP A 31 -6.95 -14.95 -0.13
C ASP A 31 -7.27 -13.67 0.65
N GLY A 32 -7.98 -12.73 0.01
CA GLY A 32 -8.29 -11.43 0.57
C GLY A 32 -9.24 -11.51 1.74
N LEU A 33 -10.35 -12.23 1.60
CA LEU A 33 -11.33 -12.40 2.70
C LEU A 33 -10.74 -13.20 3.86
N ASN A 34 -10.00 -14.28 3.57
CA ASN A 34 -9.34 -15.09 4.60
C ASN A 34 -8.29 -14.26 5.36
N SER A 35 -7.44 -13.54 4.64
CA SER A 35 -6.42 -12.67 5.24
C SER A 35 -7.05 -11.52 6.05
N SER A 36 -8.13 -10.91 5.55
CA SER A 36 -8.86 -9.86 6.24
C SER A 36 -9.49 -10.35 7.53
N SER A 37 -10.18 -11.49 7.48
CA SER A 37 -10.82 -12.10 8.65
C SER A 37 -9.79 -12.48 9.71
N ARG A 38 -8.69 -13.12 9.30
CA ARG A 38 -7.59 -13.47 10.19
C ARG A 38 -6.96 -12.23 10.83
N LEU A 39 -6.74 -11.16 10.06
CA LEU A 39 -6.17 -9.92 10.57
C LEU A 39 -7.09 -9.25 11.59
N ILE A 40 -8.40 -9.15 11.29
CA ILE A 40 -9.38 -8.57 12.21
C ILE A 40 -9.43 -9.37 13.52
N ILE A 41 -9.57 -10.70 13.43
CA ILE A 41 -9.61 -11.57 14.62
C ILE A 41 -8.33 -11.41 15.44
N MET A 42 -7.17 -11.36 14.81
CA MET A 42 -5.89 -11.23 15.49
C MET A 42 -5.75 -9.86 16.16
N VAL A 43 -6.06 -8.77 15.47
CA VAL A 43 -5.97 -7.41 16.01
C VAL A 43 -6.95 -7.21 17.16
N VAL A 44 -8.21 -7.56 16.95
CA VAL A 44 -9.25 -7.42 17.98
C VAL A 44 -8.97 -8.35 19.17
N GLY A 45 -8.58 -9.59 18.90
CA GLY A 45 -8.27 -10.58 19.94
C GLY A 45 -7.08 -10.17 20.80
N ILE A 46 -5.98 -9.73 20.19
CA ILE A 46 -4.80 -9.23 20.92
C ILE A 46 -5.17 -7.97 21.72
N ALA A 47 -5.83 -6.99 21.09
CA ALA A 47 -6.24 -5.77 21.78
C ALA A 47 -7.14 -6.09 22.98
N ALA A 48 -8.18 -6.89 22.79
CA ALA A 48 -9.09 -7.28 23.86
C ALA A 48 -8.34 -7.99 25.01
N TYR A 49 -7.42 -8.88 24.69
CA TYR A 49 -6.61 -9.59 25.68
C TYR A 49 -5.69 -8.65 26.46
N LEU A 50 -5.01 -7.71 25.79
CA LEU A 50 -4.18 -6.70 26.46
C LEU A 50 -5.01 -5.80 27.38
N PHE A 51 -6.19 -5.36 26.95
CA PHE A 51 -7.11 -4.58 27.78
C PHE A 51 -7.66 -5.36 28.99
N TYR A 52 -7.92 -6.65 28.81
CA TYR A 52 -8.34 -7.54 29.90
C TYR A 52 -7.25 -7.70 30.93
N MET A 53 -5.98 -7.86 30.53
CA MET A 53 -4.85 -8.03 31.47
C MET A 53 -4.58 -6.76 32.27
N ASN A 54 -4.36 -5.65 31.56
CA ASN A 54 -4.11 -4.34 32.18
C ASN A 54 -4.46 -3.23 31.17
N TRP A 55 -5.64 -2.63 31.32
CA TRP A 55 -6.13 -1.61 30.40
C TRP A 55 -5.25 -0.37 30.38
N GLN A 56 -4.60 0.00 31.49
CA GLN A 56 -3.73 1.17 31.60
C GLN A 56 -2.45 0.97 30.75
N LEU A 57 -1.82 -0.19 30.90
CA LEU A 57 -0.64 -0.53 30.12
C LEU A 57 -1.00 -0.77 28.63
N ALA A 58 -2.19 -1.31 28.36
CA ALA A 58 -2.69 -1.51 27.00
C ALA A 58 -2.83 -0.18 26.23
N LEU A 59 -3.31 0.87 26.86
CA LEU A 59 -3.36 2.22 26.26
C LEU A 59 -1.97 2.72 25.86
N VAL A 60 -0.98 2.51 26.73
CA VAL A 60 0.41 2.89 26.42
C VAL A 60 0.98 2.04 25.26
N ALA A 61 0.76 0.73 25.30
CA ALA A 61 1.25 -0.21 24.30
C ALA A 61 0.64 0.02 22.91
N LEU A 62 -0.62 0.46 22.87
CA LEU A 62 -1.33 0.72 21.61
C LEU A 62 -1.19 2.16 21.11
N LEU A 63 -0.64 3.08 21.92
CA LEU A 63 -0.41 4.47 21.52
C LEU A 63 0.40 4.65 20.23
N PRO A 64 1.42 3.82 19.92
CA PRO A 64 2.11 3.91 18.64
C PRO A 64 1.21 3.66 17.43
N VAL A 65 0.13 2.90 17.54
CA VAL A 65 -0.73 2.50 16.42
C VAL A 65 -1.37 3.70 15.71
N PRO A 66 -2.09 4.59 16.39
CA PRO A 66 -2.62 5.79 15.75
C PRO A 66 -1.52 6.72 15.24
N LEU A 67 -0.38 6.81 15.93
CA LEU A 67 0.77 7.60 15.45
C LEU A 67 1.33 7.05 14.14
N ILE A 68 1.49 5.73 14.04
CA ILE A 68 1.90 5.04 12.81
C ILE A 68 0.88 5.30 11.68
N ALA A 69 -0.41 5.23 11.97
CA ALA A 69 -1.46 5.47 10.98
C ALA A 69 -1.40 6.90 10.43
N VAL A 70 -1.26 7.91 11.30
CA VAL A 70 -1.10 9.32 10.91
C VAL A 70 0.18 9.53 10.10
N PHE A 71 1.30 8.96 10.56
CA PHE A 71 2.59 9.07 9.87
C PHE A 71 2.57 8.38 8.51
N THR A 72 1.91 7.23 8.39
CA THR A 72 1.72 6.51 7.13
C THR A 72 0.86 7.32 6.15
N LYS A 73 -0.24 7.93 6.63
CA LYS A 73 -1.07 8.80 5.80
C LYS A 73 -0.25 9.97 5.24
N TRP A 74 0.46 10.69 6.11
CA TRP A 74 1.35 11.77 5.69
C TRP A 74 2.38 11.31 4.65
N PHE A 75 2.98 10.14 4.86
CA PHE A 75 3.94 9.59 3.90
C PHE A 75 3.30 9.31 2.53
N ILE A 76 2.12 8.69 2.49
CA ILE A 76 1.42 8.39 1.24
C ILE A 76 1.11 9.67 0.47
N GLU A 77 0.60 10.70 1.15
CA GLU A 77 0.28 11.99 0.55
C GLU A 77 1.54 12.71 0.01
N THR A 78 2.69 12.51 0.66
CA THR A 78 3.97 13.11 0.26
C THR A 78 4.66 12.35 -0.86
N ILE A 79 4.61 11.02 -0.86
CA ILE A 79 5.36 10.18 -1.80
C ILE A 79 4.67 10.04 -3.17
N GLN A 80 3.33 10.07 -3.21
CA GLN A 80 2.57 9.89 -4.45
C GLN A 80 2.90 10.92 -5.54
N PRO A 81 2.93 12.25 -5.27
CA PRO A 81 3.31 13.23 -6.27
C PRO A 81 4.75 13.02 -6.75
N LYS A 82 5.70 12.71 -5.85
CA LYS A 82 7.09 12.45 -6.21
C LYS A 82 7.25 11.26 -7.17
N TYR A 83 6.49 10.18 -6.95
CA TYR A 83 6.47 9.08 -7.91
C TYR A 83 5.75 9.42 -9.23
N ALA A 84 4.84 10.39 -9.22
CA ALA A 84 4.28 10.91 -10.47
C ALA A 84 5.34 11.66 -11.27
N ASP A 85 6.17 12.49 -10.61
CA ASP A 85 7.28 13.21 -11.23
C ASP A 85 8.33 12.24 -11.79
N VAL A 86 8.71 11.20 -11.04
CA VAL A 86 9.61 10.14 -11.52
C VAL A 86 9.05 9.47 -12.79
N ARG A 87 7.76 9.14 -12.83
CA ARG A 87 7.14 8.54 -14.01
C ARG A 87 7.12 9.49 -15.21
N SER A 88 6.87 10.78 -14.98
CA SER A 88 6.90 11.82 -15.99
C SER A 88 8.29 11.98 -16.59
N SER A 89 9.31 12.08 -15.75
CA SER A 89 10.71 12.26 -16.20
C SER A 89 11.23 11.02 -16.95
N VAL A 90 10.91 9.81 -16.47
CA VAL A 90 11.24 8.56 -17.21
C VAL A 90 10.52 8.50 -18.54
N GLY A 91 9.26 8.94 -18.62
CA GLY A 91 8.51 9.01 -19.86
C GLY A 91 9.15 9.97 -20.87
N ALA A 92 9.56 11.16 -20.42
CA ALA A 92 10.25 12.14 -21.24
C ALA A 92 11.60 11.64 -21.77
N LEU A 93 12.40 11.00 -20.91
CA LEU A 93 13.67 10.38 -21.29
C LEU A 93 13.48 9.28 -22.33
N ASN A 94 12.52 8.38 -22.12
CA ASN A 94 12.24 7.29 -23.08
C ASN A 94 11.78 7.82 -24.42
N SER A 95 10.87 8.82 -24.45
CA SER A 95 10.44 9.45 -25.69
C SER A 95 11.60 10.11 -26.46
N ARG A 96 12.52 10.75 -25.74
CA ARG A 96 13.71 11.36 -26.34
C ARG A 96 14.64 10.32 -26.94
N LEU A 97 14.89 9.22 -26.21
CA LEU A 97 15.69 8.10 -26.71
C LEU A 97 15.06 7.44 -27.95
N GLU A 98 13.73 7.22 -27.93
CA GLU A 98 13.01 6.67 -29.06
C GLU A 98 13.09 7.57 -30.29
N ASN A 99 12.90 8.89 -30.12
CA ASN A 99 13.04 9.86 -31.17
C ASN A 99 14.46 9.89 -31.77
N ASN A 100 15.49 9.85 -30.91
CA ASN A 100 16.88 9.85 -31.32
C ASN A 100 17.26 8.56 -32.08
N LEU A 101 16.75 7.40 -31.62
CA LEU A 101 16.96 6.13 -32.30
C LEU A 101 16.26 6.10 -33.69
N SER A 102 15.02 6.59 -33.75
CA SER A 102 14.27 6.66 -34.99
C SER A 102 14.88 7.66 -35.96
N GLY A 103 15.41 8.78 -35.46
CA GLY A 103 16.05 9.85 -36.25
C GLY A 103 17.55 9.71 -36.40
N ILE A 104 18.18 8.59 -36.08
CA ILE A 104 19.64 8.44 -36.00
C ILE A 104 20.39 8.80 -37.28
N GLN A 105 19.77 8.52 -38.43
CA GLN A 105 20.36 8.87 -39.74
C GLN A 105 20.41 10.39 -39.94
N ILE A 106 19.40 11.12 -39.49
CA ILE A 106 19.33 12.58 -39.59
C ILE A 106 20.38 13.20 -38.70
N ILE A 107 20.45 12.72 -37.44
CA ILE A 107 21.45 13.16 -36.44
C ILE A 107 22.88 12.98 -36.99
N LYS A 108 23.16 11.81 -37.56
CA LYS A 108 24.46 11.48 -38.17
C LYS A 108 24.78 12.35 -39.38
N THR A 109 23.80 12.60 -40.24
CA THR A 109 24.02 13.41 -41.47
C THR A 109 24.20 14.89 -41.15
N ALA A 110 23.51 15.38 -40.11
CA ALA A 110 23.61 16.76 -39.66
C ALA A 110 24.79 17.03 -38.71
N ASN A 111 25.54 15.99 -38.25
CA ASN A 111 26.61 16.06 -37.23
C ASN A 111 26.13 16.72 -35.92
N THR A 112 24.91 16.38 -35.48
CA THR A 112 24.30 16.95 -34.28
C THR A 112 24.31 16.00 -33.05
N GLU A 113 25.21 15.01 -33.06
CA GLU A 113 25.31 14.00 -32.00
C GLU A 113 25.56 14.63 -30.61
N THR A 114 26.45 15.61 -30.52
CA THR A 114 26.77 16.28 -29.28
C THR A 114 25.54 17.01 -28.73
N TYR A 115 24.82 17.72 -29.58
CA TYR A 115 23.60 18.44 -29.20
C TYR A 115 22.50 17.48 -28.66
N GLU A 116 22.27 16.36 -29.36
CA GLU A 116 21.29 15.38 -28.90
C GLU A 116 21.76 14.60 -27.67
N SER A 117 23.07 14.38 -27.51
CA SER A 117 23.67 13.80 -26.30
C SER A 117 23.44 14.69 -25.09
N ASP A 118 23.67 16.00 -25.20
CA ASP A 118 23.46 16.98 -24.14
C ASP A 118 21.97 17.02 -23.71
N ARG A 119 21.05 16.91 -24.67
CA ARG A 119 19.61 16.86 -24.40
C ARG A 119 19.18 15.55 -23.69
N VAL A 120 19.81 14.44 -24.02
CA VAL A 120 19.58 13.16 -23.31
C VAL A 120 20.13 13.26 -21.89
N GLU A 121 21.32 13.84 -21.72
CA GLU A 121 21.93 14.05 -20.39
C GLU A 121 21.04 14.93 -19.52
N GLU A 122 20.50 16.04 -20.04
CA GLU A 122 19.53 16.89 -19.33
C GLU A 122 18.30 16.10 -18.85
N SER A 123 17.69 15.30 -19.73
CA SER A 123 16.52 14.47 -19.37
C SER A 123 16.87 13.36 -18.37
N SER A 124 18.10 12.83 -18.45
CA SER A 124 18.63 11.86 -17.50
C SER A 124 18.83 12.48 -16.13
N GLN A 125 19.32 13.73 -16.08
CA GLN A 125 19.50 14.47 -14.84
C GLN A 125 18.15 14.79 -14.18
N ASP A 126 17.15 15.24 -14.96
CA ASP A 126 15.78 15.47 -14.45
C ASP A 126 15.18 14.20 -13.82
N TYR A 127 15.38 13.05 -14.46
CA TYR A 127 14.96 11.76 -13.91
C TYR A 127 15.72 11.42 -12.62
N LEU A 128 17.04 11.64 -12.61
CA LEU A 128 17.86 11.38 -11.42
C LEU A 128 17.41 12.23 -10.23
N ASP A 129 17.17 13.52 -10.43
CA ASP A 129 16.75 14.44 -9.40
C ASP A 129 15.37 14.09 -8.84
N ALA A 130 14.40 13.79 -9.73
CA ALA A 130 13.08 13.32 -9.30
C ALA A 130 13.15 12.02 -8.50
N ASN A 131 14.03 11.09 -8.92
CA ASN A 131 14.23 9.82 -8.24
C ASN A 131 14.90 9.99 -6.86
N TRP A 132 15.90 10.88 -6.75
CA TRP A 132 16.53 11.20 -5.47
C TRP A 132 15.55 11.81 -4.48
N ASP A 133 14.66 12.68 -4.93
CA ASP A 133 13.59 13.26 -4.12
C ASP A 133 12.62 12.20 -3.58
N ALA A 134 12.23 11.25 -4.41
CA ALA A 134 11.38 10.13 -3.99
C ALA A 134 12.12 9.21 -3.00
N ILE A 135 13.40 8.88 -3.27
CA ILE A 135 14.24 8.05 -2.40
C ILE A 135 14.45 8.74 -1.05
N GLY A 136 14.75 10.05 -1.02
CA GLY A 136 14.93 10.81 0.22
C GLY A 136 13.73 10.72 1.16
N THR A 137 12.52 10.85 0.60
CA THR A 137 11.27 10.68 1.37
C THR A 137 11.13 9.26 1.93
N ARG A 138 11.45 8.24 1.12
CA ARG A 138 11.36 6.83 1.52
C ARG A 138 12.39 6.45 2.59
N ILE A 139 13.62 6.96 2.48
CA ILE A 139 14.68 6.72 3.46
C ILE A 139 14.33 7.30 4.83
N THR A 140 13.61 8.42 4.88
CA THR A 140 13.18 9.03 6.14
C THR A 140 12.01 8.29 6.78
N PHE A 141 11.12 7.72 5.97
CA PHE A 141 9.90 7.08 6.45
C PHE A 141 10.16 5.79 7.25
N PHE A 142 10.96 4.87 6.73
CA PHE A 142 11.17 3.58 7.41
C PHE A 142 11.86 3.69 8.77
N PRO A 143 12.94 4.48 8.95
CA PRO A 143 13.48 4.74 10.28
C PRO A 143 12.50 5.44 11.21
N GLY A 144 11.69 6.40 10.68
CA GLY A 144 10.64 7.06 11.46
C GLY A 144 9.63 6.07 12.02
N LEU A 145 9.13 5.13 11.21
CA LEU A 145 8.24 4.06 11.68
C LEU A 145 8.88 3.21 12.77
N ARG A 146 10.16 2.85 12.60
CA ARG A 146 10.91 2.06 13.60
C ARG A 146 11.09 2.82 14.90
N LEU A 147 11.33 4.12 14.85
CA LEU A 147 11.45 4.96 16.04
C LEU A 147 10.13 5.03 16.81
N VAL A 148 9.01 5.28 16.12
CA VAL A 148 7.68 5.33 16.77
C VAL A 148 7.34 3.99 17.41
N SER A 149 7.53 2.88 16.67
CA SER A 149 7.28 1.53 17.20
C SER A 149 8.23 1.19 18.36
N GLY A 150 9.52 1.53 18.25
CA GLY A 150 10.53 1.29 19.25
C GLY A 150 10.30 2.06 20.55
N LEU A 151 9.92 3.34 20.45
CA LEU A 151 9.57 4.16 21.60
C LEU A 151 8.35 3.57 22.34
N GLY A 152 7.32 3.17 21.60
CA GLY A 152 6.16 2.51 22.19
C GLY A 152 6.53 1.20 22.92
N PHE A 153 7.41 0.40 22.33
CA PHE A 153 7.92 -0.81 22.96
C PHE A 153 8.72 -0.51 24.23
N VAL A 154 9.65 0.44 24.18
CA VAL A 154 10.47 0.84 25.34
C VAL A 154 9.60 1.39 26.47
N LEU A 155 8.61 2.24 26.16
CA LEU A 155 7.67 2.75 27.15
C LEU A 155 6.86 1.62 27.82
N THR A 156 6.35 0.69 27.01
CA THR A 156 5.61 -0.47 27.51
C THR A 156 6.49 -1.35 28.39
N PHE A 157 7.76 -1.55 27.98
CA PHE A 157 8.72 -2.35 28.73
C PHE A 157 9.06 -1.71 30.08
N ILE A 158 9.38 -0.41 30.10
CA ILE A 158 9.73 0.31 31.35
C ILE A 158 8.52 0.37 32.28
N LEU A 159 7.36 0.83 31.78
CA LEU A 159 6.19 0.99 32.62
C LEU A 159 5.63 -0.37 33.11
N GLY A 160 5.64 -1.38 32.25
CA GLY A 160 5.25 -2.75 32.64
C GLY A 160 6.20 -3.35 33.67
N GLY A 161 7.51 -3.12 33.53
CA GLY A 161 8.52 -3.51 34.53
C GLY A 161 8.29 -2.82 35.88
N LEU A 162 8.01 -1.52 35.87
CA LEU A 162 7.69 -0.76 37.09
C LEU A 162 6.40 -1.24 37.75
N LEU A 163 5.40 -1.66 36.97
CA LEU A 163 4.18 -2.27 37.48
C LEU A 163 4.46 -3.62 38.19
N VAL A 164 5.36 -4.44 37.64
CA VAL A 164 5.74 -5.73 38.25
C VAL A 164 6.42 -5.54 39.61
N ILE A 165 7.29 -4.53 39.77
CA ILE A 165 7.98 -4.25 41.02
C ILE A 165 7.20 -3.32 41.97
N GLY A 166 5.98 -2.91 41.60
CA GLY A 166 5.12 -2.05 42.42
C GLY A 166 5.59 -0.60 42.55
N GLN A 167 6.41 -0.12 41.59
CA GLN A 167 6.97 1.25 41.58
C GLN A 167 6.46 2.09 40.42
N ALA A 168 5.34 1.71 39.81
CA ALA A 168 4.79 2.45 38.69
C ALA A 168 4.27 3.84 39.11
N PRO A 169 4.48 4.87 38.32
CA PRO A 169 3.96 6.21 38.58
C PRO A 169 2.43 6.25 38.41
N ALA A 170 1.76 7.09 39.21
CA ALA A 170 0.33 7.34 39.00
C ALA A 170 0.08 7.88 37.55
N PRO A 171 -0.98 7.49 36.87
CA PRO A 171 -2.16 6.70 37.34
C PRO A 171 -2.03 5.18 37.21
N LEU A 172 -0.87 4.64 36.89
CA LEU A 172 -0.64 3.20 36.69
C LEU A 172 -0.60 2.48 38.04
N THR A 173 -1.74 2.02 38.50
CA THR A 173 -1.88 1.42 39.87
C THR A 173 -2.20 -0.07 39.87
N LEU A 174 -2.57 -0.64 38.69
CA LEU A 174 -2.90 -2.06 38.59
C LEU A 174 -1.62 -2.88 38.51
N GLY A 175 -1.35 -3.66 39.55
CA GLY A 175 -0.22 -4.58 39.59
C GLY A 175 -0.23 -5.56 38.44
N LEU A 176 0.95 -6.00 38.02
CA LEU A 176 1.15 -6.97 36.93
C LEU A 176 2.05 -8.10 37.45
N SER A 177 1.68 -9.35 37.22
CA SER A 177 2.57 -10.47 37.53
C SER A 177 3.70 -10.56 36.52
N PRO A 178 4.87 -11.14 36.84
CA PRO A 178 5.96 -11.33 35.89
C PRO A 178 5.56 -12.11 34.64
N GLY A 179 4.69 -13.11 34.78
CA GLY A 179 4.18 -13.90 33.65
C GLY A 179 3.29 -13.09 32.73
N GLU A 180 2.40 -12.27 33.27
CA GLU A 180 1.56 -11.34 32.50
C GLU A 180 2.40 -10.30 31.79
N PHE A 181 3.44 -9.78 32.39
CA PHE A 181 4.35 -8.85 31.76
C PHE A 181 5.04 -9.45 30.54
N VAL A 182 5.56 -10.67 30.62
CA VAL A 182 6.16 -11.37 29.48
C VAL A 182 5.14 -11.58 28.37
N ALA A 183 3.93 -12.02 28.73
CA ALA A 183 2.83 -12.17 27.75
C ALA A 183 2.51 -10.84 27.08
N PHE A 184 2.44 -9.75 27.86
CA PHE A 184 2.17 -8.41 27.36
C PHE A 184 3.20 -7.96 26.30
N ILE A 185 4.49 -8.16 26.59
CA ILE A 185 5.58 -7.86 25.66
C ILE A 185 5.46 -8.65 24.35
N ILE A 186 5.19 -9.97 24.46
CA ILE A 186 5.04 -10.84 23.28
C ILE A 186 3.86 -10.39 22.41
N TYR A 187 2.71 -10.09 23.01
CA TYR A 187 1.52 -9.67 22.25
C TYR A 187 1.67 -8.28 21.66
N THR A 188 2.31 -7.34 22.36
CA THR A 188 2.61 -6.01 21.82
C THR A 188 3.51 -6.10 20.58
N GLN A 189 4.53 -6.94 20.60
CA GLN A 189 5.37 -7.16 19.41
C GLN A 189 4.60 -7.77 18.22
N ARG A 190 3.72 -8.73 18.51
CA ARG A 190 2.88 -9.35 17.50
C ARG A 190 1.86 -8.40 16.87
N PHE A 191 1.50 -7.33 17.55
CA PHE A 191 0.54 -6.34 17.07
C PHE A 191 1.07 -5.47 15.91
N VAL A 192 2.38 -5.30 15.80
CA VAL A 192 3.01 -4.46 14.77
C VAL A 192 2.90 -5.10 13.37
N TRP A 193 3.00 -6.42 13.29
CA TRP A 193 2.99 -7.13 12.00
C TRP A 193 1.66 -7.04 11.22
N PRO A 194 0.48 -7.15 11.83
CA PRO A 194 -0.80 -6.92 11.16
C PRO A 194 -0.93 -5.56 10.49
N MET A 195 -0.32 -4.52 11.05
CA MET A 195 -0.39 -3.17 10.48
C MET A 195 0.27 -3.09 9.10
N ALA A 196 1.36 -3.82 8.90
CA ALA A 196 2.03 -3.89 7.59
C ALA A 196 1.16 -4.62 6.53
N GLN A 197 0.38 -5.62 6.95
CA GLN A 197 -0.51 -6.35 6.04
C GLN A 197 -1.78 -5.58 5.68
N PHE A 198 -2.22 -4.67 6.52
CA PHE A 198 -3.45 -3.90 6.30
C PHE A 198 -3.43 -3.15 4.97
N GLY A 199 -2.30 -2.52 4.62
CA GLY A 199 -2.13 -1.83 3.33
C GLY A 199 -2.24 -2.76 2.12
N GLN A 200 -1.74 -4.00 2.22
CA GLN A 200 -1.84 -4.99 1.14
C GLN A 200 -3.29 -5.45 0.93
N ILE A 201 -4.03 -5.63 2.02
CA ILE A 201 -5.45 -6.02 1.98
C ILE A 201 -6.29 -4.91 1.34
N ILE A 202 -6.06 -3.64 1.71
CA ILE A 202 -6.76 -2.50 1.09
C ILE A 202 -6.47 -2.44 -0.41
N ASN A 203 -5.22 -2.60 -0.83
CA ASN A 203 -4.87 -2.63 -2.25
C ASN A 203 -5.52 -3.80 -3.00
N MET A 204 -5.65 -4.96 -2.36
CA MET A 204 -6.33 -6.12 -2.93
C MET A 204 -7.84 -5.87 -3.07
N TYR A 205 -8.45 -5.29 -2.03
CA TYR A 205 -9.86 -4.89 -2.04
C TYR A 205 -10.15 -3.88 -3.17
N GLN A 206 -9.35 -2.81 -3.29
CA GLN A 206 -9.56 -1.79 -4.33
C GLN A 206 -9.47 -2.37 -5.74
N ARG A 207 -8.50 -3.27 -5.98
CA ARG A 207 -8.38 -3.96 -7.27
C ARG A 207 -9.54 -4.90 -7.55
N ALA A 208 -9.98 -5.64 -6.54
CA ALA A 208 -11.14 -6.53 -6.65
C ALA A 208 -12.43 -5.73 -6.89
N TYR A 209 -12.62 -4.62 -6.19
CA TYR A 209 -13.76 -3.73 -6.37
C TYR A 209 -13.83 -3.19 -7.80
N ALA A 210 -12.74 -2.63 -8.34
CA ALA A 210 -12.69 -2.17 -9.71
C ALA A 210 -12.89 -3.30 -10.75
N SER A 211 -12.45 -4.51 -10.45
CA SER A 211 -12.71 -5.68 -11.30
C SER A 211 -14.16 -6.15 -11.21
N ALA A 212 -14.76 -6.10 -10.01
CA ALA A 212 -16.17 -6.41 -9.80
C ALA A 212 -17.08 -5.47 -10.61
N GLU A 213 -16.82 -4.19 -10.57
CA GLU A 213 -17.55 -3.16 -11.30
C GLU A 213 -17.55 -3.44 -12.83
N ARG A 214 -16.43 -3.86 -13.39
CA ARG A 214 -16.34 -4.25 -14.81
C ARG A 214 -17.05 -5.57 -15.11
N VAL A 215 -16.89 -6.58 -14.28
CA VAL A 215 -17.54 -7.90 -14.47
C VAL A 215 -19.04 -7.79 -14.35
N PHE A 216 -19.56 -7.13 -13.31
CA PHE A 216 -21.00 -6.95 -13.12
C PHE A 216 -21.59 -6.01 -14.15
N GLY A 217 -20.92 -4.92 -14.52
CA GLY A 217 -21.34 -4.04 -15.61
C GLY A 217 -21.45 -4.77 -16.96
N LEU A 218 -20.58 -5.77 -17.20
CA LEU A 218 -20.70 -6.64 -18.37
C LEU A 218 -21.93 -7.57 -18.29
N MET A 219 -22.23 -8.10 -17.10
CA MET A 219 -23.37 -9.00 -16.86
C MET A 219 -24.71 -8.27 -16.91
N GLU A 220 -24.78 -7.02 -16.49
CA GLU A 220 -25.97 -6.18 -16.49
C GLU A 220 -26.29 -5.57 -17.86
N THR A 221 -25.38 -5.71 -18.83
CA THR A 221 -25.62 -5.20 -20.19
C THR A 221 -26.80 -5.97 -20.82
N PRO A 222 -27.92 -5.29 -21.15
CA PRO A 222 -29.13 -5.97 -21.60
C PRO A 222 -28.88 -6.68 -22.93
N GLY A 223 -29.06 -7.99 -22.93
CA GLY A 223 -29.06 -8.83 -24.13
C GLY A 223 -30.39 -8.69 -24.86
N ARG A 224 -30.70 -7.55 -25.49
CA ARG A 224 -31.86 -7.43 -26.35
C ARG A 224 -31.59 -8.13 -27.69
N LEU A 225 -32.00 -9.37 -27.79
CA LEU A 225 -32.56 -9.86 -29.02
C LEU A 225 -33.95 -9.23 -29.12
N ALA A 226 -34.19 -8.36 -30.09
CA ALA A 226 -35.55 -7.96 -30.44
C ALA A 226 -36.27 -9.26 -30.84
N GLU A 227 -37.19 -9.73 -30.01
CA GLU A 227 -38.20 -10.67 -30.48
C GLU A 227 -38.90 -10.00 -31.64
N ALA A 228 -38.79 -10.57 -32.83
CA ALA A 228 -39.58 -10.20 -33.95
C ALA A 228 -41.03 -10.54 -33.54
N ASP A 229 -41.84 -9.52 -33.32
CA ASP A 229 -43.27 -9.68 -33.24
C ASP A 229 -43.76 -10.23 -34.59
N ASP A 230 -44.21 -11.51 -34.61
CA ASP A 230 -44.98 -12.12 -35.69
C ASP A 230 -46.45 -11.63 -35.64
#